data_0c2cc266aa878b3ccbdbda6b089e9fef
#
_entry.id   0c2cc266aa878b3ccbdbda6b089e9fef
#
_cell.length_a   1.000
_cell.length_b   1.000
_cell.length_c   1.000
_cell.angle_alpha   90.00
_cell.angle_beta   90.00
_cell.angle_gamma   90.00
#
_symmetry.space_group_name_H-M   'P 1'
#
loop_
_entity.id
_entity.type
_entity.pdbx_description
1 polymer ?
#
loop_
_entity_poly.entity_id
_entity_poly.type
_entity_poly.pdbx_seq_one_letter_code
_entity_poly.pdbx_strand_id
1 'polypeptide(L)'
;LAATADVGNPHLVVCVPDLSKVDVVAGGSAYEAHYSEGMNVEFICKSQENVDVIDLLVWERGVGATQACGTGAVAAATRAYDWGLVGKQVTVRMPGGEVNVHVGDSALLIGPSIFVATIEVP
;
A
#
# COMPACT_ATOMS: atom_id res chain seq x y z
N LEU A 1 -2.67 -8.49 -10.87
CA LEU A 1 -2.81 -7.05 -11.13
C LEU A 1 -1.59 -6.31 -10.58
N ALA A 2 -1.09 -5.36 -11.35
CA ALA A 2 -0.03 -4.48 -10.89
C ALA A 2 -0.17 -3.14 -11.60
N ALA A 3 0.10 -2.05 -10.88
CA ALA A 3 0.08 -0.71 -11.44
C ALA A 3 0.93 0.23 -10.60
N THR A 4 1.52 1.23 -11.25
CA THR A 4 2.26 2.27 -10.56
C THR A 4 1.31 3.34 -10.02
N ALA A 5 1.74 4.01 -8.97
CA ALA A 5 1.05 5.16 -8.41
C ALA A 5 2.08 6.16 -7.91
N ASP A 6 1.80 7.43 -8.08
CA ASP A 6 2.64 8.51 -7.57
C ASP A 6 1.84 9.32 -6.56
N VAL A 7 2.30 9.31 -5.33
CA VAL A 7 1.71 10.09 -4.24
C VAL A 7 2.75 11.05 -3.65
N GLY A 8 3.59 11.60 -4.51
CA GLY A 8 4.75 12.39 -4.14
C GLY A 8 6.05 11.61 -4.22
N ASN A 9 5.95 10.29 -4.23
CA ASN A 9 7.06 9.37 -4.46
C ASN A 9 6.51 8.15 -5.24
N PRO A 10 7.38 7.41 -5.96
CA PRO A 10 6.89 6.36 -6.85
C PRO A 10 6.59 5.07 -6.09
N HIS A 11 5.47 4.45 -6.44
CA HIS A 11 5.02 3.18 -5.88
C HIS A 11 4.61 2.22 -6.99
N LEU A 12 4.88 0.95 -6.79
CA LEU A 12 4.33 -0.14 -7.59
C LEU A 12 3.44 -0.98 -6.67
N VAL A 13 2.16 -1.06 -6.99
CA VAL A 13 1.20 -1.86 -6.21
C VAL A 13 0.96 -3.16 -6.94
N VAL A 14 1.19 -4.28 -6.27
CA VAL A 14 1.05 -5.63 -6.82
C VAL A 14 0.00 -6.38 -6.00
N CYS A 15 -1.09 -6.74 -6.65
CA CYS A 15 -2.15 -7.53 -6.01
C CYS A 15 -1.83 -9.02 -6.16
N VAL A 16 -1.79 -9.71 -5.05
CA VAL A 16 -1.48 -11.14 -5.00
C VAL A 16 -2.62 -11.91 -4.31
N PRO A 17 -2.79 -13.21 -4.61
CA PRO A 17 -3.86 -13.97 -4.00
C PRO A 17 -3.61 -14.34 -2.53
N ASP A 18 -2.36 -14.37 -2.09
CA ASP A 18 -1.99 -14.80 -0.74
C ASP A 18 -0.68 -14.16 -0.32
N LEU A 19 -0.75 -13.21 0.62
CA LEU A 19 0.44 -12.51 1.11
C LEU A 19 1.39 -13.42 1.89
N SER A 20 0.89 -14.50 2.48
CA SER A 20 1.75 -15.42 3.23
C SER A 20 2.79 -16.13 2.35
N LYS A 21 2.57 -16.12 1.05
CA LYS A 21 3.48 -16.73 0.07
C LYS A 21 4.43 -15.73 -0.58
N VAL A 22 4.38 -14.47 -0.19
CA VAL A 22 5.23 -13.42 -0.74
C VAL A 22 6.51 -13.31 0.07
N ASP A 23 7.64 -13.38 -0.61
CA ASP A 23 8.93 -13.00 -0.03
C ASP A 23 9.15 -11.54 -0.38
N VAL A 24 8.92 -10.65 0.58
CA VAL A 24 8.99 -9.20 0.36
C VAL A 24 10.39 -8.76 -0.05
N VAL A 25 11.42 -9.36 0.54
CA VAL A 25 12.81 -8.99 0.22
C VAL A 25 13.15 -9.40 -1.21
N ALA A 26 12.89 -10.64 -1.57
CA ALA A 26 13.18 -11.11 -2.93
C ALA A 26 12.30 -10.42 -3.97
N GLY A 27 11.00 -10.33 -3.72
CA GLY A 27 10.06 -9.72 -4.65
C GLY A 27 10.24 -8.21 -4.76
N GLY A 28 10.37 -7.54 -3.63
CA GLY A 28 10.54 -6.08 -3.61
C GLY A 28 11.82 -5.65 -4.30
N SER A 29 12.94 -6.29 -3.97
CA SER A 29 14.22 -5.96 -4.61
C SER A 29 14.21 -6.26 -6.10
N ALA A 30 13.58 -7.36 -6.51
CA ALA A 30 13.48 -7.71 -7.94
C ALA A 30 12.65 -6.69 -8.72
N TYR A 31 11.51 -6.28 -8.19
CA TYR A 31 10.71 -5.24 -8.84
C TYR A 31 11.44 -3.90 -8.85
N GLU A 32 12.05 -3.51 -7.75
CA GLU A 32 12.79 -2.25 -7.69
C GLU A 32 13.90 -2.19 -8.73
N ALA A 33 14.57 -3.31 -8.99
CA ALA A 33 15.67 -3.37 -9.95
C ALA A 33 15.25 -3.01 -11.39
N HIS A 34 13.96 -3.06 -11.70
CA HIS A 34 13.46 -2.64 -13.01
C HIS A 34 13.34 -1.13 -13.18
N TYR A 35 13.53 -0.37 -12.11
CA TYR A 35 13.34 1.09 -12.13
C TYR A 35 14.67 1.75 -11.78
N SER A 36 15.19 2.56 -12.70
CA SER A 36 16.53 3.16 -12.55
C SER A 36 16.66 4.05 -11.31
N GLU A 37 15.56 4.65 -10.85
CA GLU A 37 15.56 5.53 -9.67
C GLU A 37 15.01 4.83 -8.42
N GLY A 38 14.82 3.52 -8.48
CA GLY A 38 14.24 2.77 -7.39
C GLY A 38 12.72 2.81 -7.40
N MET A 39 12.11 2.07 -6.49
CA MET A 39 10.66 1.95 -6.43
C MET A 39 10.25 1.44 -5.05
N ASN A 40 9.21 2.03 -4.49
CA ASN A 40 8.52 1.46 -3.35
C ASN A 40 7.53 0.43 -3.88
N VAL A 41 7.50 -0.76 -3.30
CA VAL A 41 6.65 -1.85 -3.78
C VAL A 41 5.69 -2.27 -2.68
N GLU A 42 4.40 -2.24 -2.97
CA GLU A 42 3.35 -2.67 -2.07
C GLU A 42 2.72 -3.95 -2.59
N PHE A 43 2.84 -5.04 -1.84
CA PHE A 43 2.12 -6.29 -2.12
C PHE A 43 0.82 -6.25 -1.33
N ILE A 44 -0.30 -6.38 -2.03
CA ILE A 44 -1.61 -6.30 -1.40
C ILE A 44 -2.45 -7.54 -1.66
N CYS A 45 -3.35 -7.82 -0.72
CA CYS A 45 -4.36 -8.85 -0.85
C CYS A 45 -5.65 -8.34 -0.22
N LYS A 46 -6.77 -8.48 -0.93
CA LYS A 46 -8.06 -8.12 -0.37
C LYS A 46 -8.44 -9.11 0.71
N SER A 47 -8.98 -8.62 1.83
CA SER A 47 -9.52 -9.47 2.88
C SER A 47 -10.69 -10.29 2.35
N GLN A 48 -10.72 -11.59 2.71
CA GLN A 48 -11.83 -12.45 2.36
C GLN A 48 -13.00 -12.31 3.33
N GLU A 49 -12.75 -11.83 4.53
CA GLU A 49 -13.74 -11.78 5.60
C GLU A 49 -14.36 -10.42 5.79
N ASN A 50 -13.63 -9.36 5.49
CA ASN A 50 -14.05 -8.00 5.76
C ASN A 50 -14.14 -7.18 4.49
N VAL A 51 -15.23 -6.43 4.35
CA VAL A 51 -15.43 -5.51 3.23
C VAL A 51 -14.49 -4.32 3.40
N ASP A 52 -13.97 -3.84 2.29
CA ASP A 52 -13.14 -2.63 2.24
C ASP A 52 -11.88 -2.69 3.10
N VAL A 53 -11.34 -3.89 3.25
CA VAL A 53 -10.08 -4.12 3.98
C VAL A 53 -9.08 -4.79 3.05
N ILE A 54 -7.86 -4.26 3.02
CA ILE A 54 -6.74 -4.90 2.34
C ILE A 54 -5.59 -5.12 3.33
N ASP A 55 -4.84 -6.19 3.10
CA ASP A 55 -3.60 -6.47 3.80
C ASP A 55 -2.44 -6.04 2.91
N LEU A 56 -1.38 -5.52 3.50
CA LEU A 56 -0.29 -4.88 2.79
C LEU A 56 1.05 -5.27 3.40
N LEU A 57 1.99 -5.63 2.52
CA LEU A 57 3.41 -5.78 2.86
C LEU A 57 4.21 -4.82 1.99
N VAL A 58 5.17 -4.12 2.58
CA VAL A 58 5.88 -3.02 1.93
C VAL A 58 7.36 -3.28 1.80
N TRP A 59 7.90 -2.98 0.62
CA TRP A 59 9.32 -2.81 0.36
C TRP A 59 9.56 -1.33 0.05
N GLU A 60 10.28 -0.63 0.92
CA GLU A 60 10.55 0.80 0.72
C GLU A 60 11.86 1.03 -0.02
N ARG A 61 11.79 1.90 -1.01
CA ARG A 61 12.94 2.30 -1.82
C ARG A 61 14.10 2.77 -0.93
N GLY A 62 15.27 2.15 -1.12
CA GLY A 62 16.48 2.51 -0.39
C GLY A 62 16.52 2.04 1.07
N VAL A 63 15.47 1.42 1.57
CA VAL A 63 15.38 0.96 2.96
C VAL A 63 15.24 -0.56 3.05
N GLY A 64 14.28 -1.12 2.32
CA GLY A 64 13.97 -2.55 2.36
C GLY A 64 12.59 -2.82 2.92
N ALA A 65 12.38 -4.03 3.43
CA ALA A 65 11.11 -4.41 4.03
C ALA A 65 10.87 -3.62 5.32
N THR A 66 9.70 -2.98 5.43
CA THR A 66 9.33 -2.17 6.59
C THR A 66 7.98 -2.61 7.14
N GLN A 67 7.68 -2.21 8.38
CA GLN A 67 6.47 -2.62 9.09
C GLN A 67 5.24 -1.80 8.69
N ALA A 68 5.45 -0.59 8.23
CA ALA A 68 4.37 0.31 7.87
C ALA A 68 4.90 1.44 6.99
N CYS A 69 4.05 1.95 6.10
CA CYS A 69 4.39 3.06 5.22
C CYS A 69 3.10 3.81 4.87
N GLY A 70 3.03 5.08 5.26
CA GLY A 70 1.82 5.90 5.05
C GLY A 70 1.51 6.13 3.58
N THR A 71 2.51 6.55 2.78
CA THR A 71 2.30 6.78 1.35
C THR A 71 2.04 5.47 0.61
N GLY A 72 2.65 4.38 1.05
CA GLY A 72 2.38 3.05 0.52
C GLY A 72 0.94 2.62 0.76
N ALA A 73 0.40 2.90 1.95
CA ALA A 73 -1.00 2.60 2.25
C ALA A 73 -1.95 3.39 1.33
N VAL A 74 -1.65 4.66 1.08
CA VAL A 74 -2.46 5.49 0.18
C VAL A 74 -2.40 4.95 -1.25
N ALA A 75 -1.20 4.64 -1.75
CA ALA A 75 -1.03 4.08 -3.09
C ALA A 75 -1.79 2.75 -3.23
N ALA A 76 -1.66 1.87 -2.24
CA ALA A 76 -2.32 0.57 -2.23
C ALA A 76 -3.83 0.70 -2.23
N ALA A 77 -4.39 1.55 -1.38
CA ALA A 77 -5.83 1.77 -1.30
C ALA A 77 -6.38 2.36 -2.61
N THR A 78 -5.66 3.31 -3.19
CA THR A 78 -6.08 3.95 -4.44
C THR A 78 -6.14 2.94 -5.58
N ARG A 79 -5.12 2.10 -5.72
CA ARG A 79 -5.13 1.07 -6.78
C ARG A 79 -6.17 -0.02 -6.52
N ALA A 80 -6.35 -0.43 -5.26
CA ALA A 80 -7.40 -1.39 -4.92
C ALA A 80 -8.79 -0.85 -5.27
N TYR A 81 -9.02 0.44 -5.01
CA TYR A 81 -10.26 1.09 -5.41
C TYR A 81 -10.43 1.11 -6.93
N ASP A 82 -9.38 1.49 -7.66
CA ASP A 82 -9.40 1.53 -9.12
C ASP A 82 -9.71 0.16 -9.73
N TRP A 83 -9.23 -0.90 -9.10
CA TRP A 83 -9.48 -2.27 -9.55
C TRP A 83 -10.84 -2.82 -9.11
N GLY A 84 -11.62 -2.04 -8.37
CA GLY A 84 -12.93 -2.47 -7.90
C GLY A 84 -12.90 -3.45 -6.74
N LEU A 85 -11.78 -3.56 -6.04
CA LEU A 85 -11.64 -4.49 -4.92
C LEU A 85 -12.24 -3.94 -3.63
N VAL A 86 -12.24 -2.63 -3.47
CA VAL A 86 -12.71 -1.93 -2.27
C VAL A 86 -13.43 -0.65 -2.66
N GLY A 87 -14.18 -0.08 -1.72
CA GLY A 87 -14.78 1.23 -1.88
C GLY A 87 -13.81 2.37 -1.56
N LYS A 88 -14.33 3.56 -1.32
CA LYS A 88 -13.51 4.75 -1.10
C LYS A 88 -12.95 4.86 0.32
N GLN A 89 -13.56 4.19 1.29
CA GLN A 89 -13.08 4.18 2.66
C GLN A 89 -12.45 2.82 2.91
N VAL A 90 -11.13 2.79 2.97
CA VAL A 90 -10.36 1.54 2.97
C VAL A 90 -9.59 1.41 4.27
N THR A 91 -9.69 0.26 4.90
CA THR A 91 -8.80 -0.10 5.99
C THR A 91 -7.62 -0.87 5.41
N VAL A 92 -6.41 -0.38 5.67
CA VAL A 92 -5.16 -1.01 5.24
C VAL A 92 -4.47 -1.59 6.46
N ARG A 93 -4.30 -2.92 6.48
CA ARG A 93 -3.62 -3.62 7.58
C ARG A 93 -2.19 -3.94 7.17
N MET A 94 -1.24 -3.51 7.99
CA MET A 94 0.19 -3.73 7.82
C MET A 94 0.73 -4.42 9.06
N PRO A 95 1.93 -5.04 8.99
CA PRO A 95 2.51 -5.65 10.20
C PRO A 95 2.64 -4.69 11.38
N GLY A 96 2.91 -3.41 11.12
CA GLY A 96 3.06 -2.39 12.17
C GLY A 96 1.76 -1.79 12.68
N GLY A 97 0.62 -2.14 12.10
CA GLY A 97 -0.68 -1.61 12.50
C GLY A 97 -1.60 -1.35 11.31
N GLU A 98 -2.76 -0.78 11.57
CA GLU A 98 -3.71 -0.47 10.50
C GLU A 98 -4.01 1.02 10.44
N VAL A 99 -4.34 1.48 9.24
CA VAL A 99 -4.73 2.86 8.97
C VAL A 99 -5.98 2.87 8.10
N ASN A 100 -6.70 3.98 8.12
CA ASN A 100 -7.82 4.18 7.23
C ASN A 100 -7.44 5.18 6.15
N VAL A 101 -7.77 4.87 4.91
CA VAL A 101 -7.51 5.73 3.76
C VAL A 101 -8.84 6.08 3.11
N HIS A 102 -9.08 7.36 2.93
CA HIS A 102 -10.22 7.86 2.16
C HIS A 102 -9.72 8.21 0.76
N VAL A 103 -10.12 7.42 -0.21
CA VAL A 103 -9.69 7.59 -1.60
C VAL A 103 -10.52 8.68 -2.27
N GLY A 104 -9.87 9.51 -3.08
CA GLY A 104 -10.53 10.60 -3.82
C GLY A 104 -9.51 11.43 -4.56
N ASP A 105 -9.92 12.60 -5.06
CA ASP A 105 -9.02 13.53 -5.72
C ASP A 105 -7.89 13.97 -4.80
N SER A 106 -8.20 14.03 -3.52
CA SER A 106 -7.23 14.23 -2.46
C SER A 106 -7.41 13.08 -1.48
N ALA A 107 -6.43 12.20 -1.37
CA ALA A 107 -6.51 11.06 -0.48
C ALA A 107 -6.16 11.48 0.95
N LEU A 108 -6.94 10.99 1.91
CA LEU A 108 -6.76 11.30 3.31
C LEU A 108 -6.34 10.03 4.07
N LEU A 109 -5.21 10.10 4.76
CA LEU A 109 -4.72 9.02 5.61
C LEU A 109 -5.00 9.36 7.07
N ILE A 110 -5.65 8.44 7.76
CA ILE A 110 -5.96 8.58 9.17
C ILE A 110 -5.33 7.42 9.91
N GLY A 111 -4.35 7.72 10.77
CA GLY A 111 -3.72 6.73 11.63
C GLY A 111 -4.58 6.41 12.84
N PRO A 112 -4.42 5.22 13.41
CA PRO A 112 -5.24 4.84 14.54
C PRO A 112 -4.82 5.45 15.84
N SER A 113 -4.84 5.66 16.72
CA SER A 113 -4.67 5.97 18.09
C SER A 113 -3.61 6.99 18.43
N ILE A 114 -2.38 6.60 18.54
CA ILE A 114 -1.34 7.48 19.08
C ILE A 114 -0.88 8.48 18.05
N PHE A 115 -0.92 8.06 16.84
CA PHE A 115 -0.47 8.88 15.76
C PHE A 115 -1.57 9.87 15.40
N VAL A 116 -1.25 11.10 15.44
CA VAL A 116 -2.23 12.17 15.28
C VAL A 116 -1.98 13.03 14.06
N ALA A 117 -1.30 12.51 13.08
CA ALA A 117 -1.13 13.24 11.85
C ALA A 117 -2.17 12.82 10.83
N THR A 118 -2.67 13.78 10.11
CA THR A 118 -3.53 13.57 8.96
C THR A 118 -2.76 14.02 7.74
N ILE A 119 -2.69 13.17 6.72
CA ILE A 119 -1.95 13.45 5.51
C ILE A 119 -2.91 13.56 4.36
N GLU A 120 -2.92 14.69 3.68
CA GLU A 120 -3.64 14.87 2.43
C GLU A 120 -2.69 14.66 1.27
N VAL A 121 -3.13 13.88 0.28
CA VAL A 121 -2.37 13.62 -0.92
C VAL A 121 -3.20 13.98 -2.12
N PRO A 122 -2.71 14.86 -3.01
CA PRO A 122 -3.46 15.29 -4.19
C PRO A 122 -3.77 14.16 -5.17
#